data_6c7446647cfa6b92e5eeae2f26fe1212
#
_entry.id   6c7446647cfa6b92e5eeae2f26fe1212
#
_cell.length_a   1.000
_cell.length_b   1.000
_cell.length_c   1.000
_cell.angle_alpha   90.00
_cell.angle_beta   90.00
_cell.angle_gamma   90.00
#
_symmetry.space_group_name_H-M   'P 1'
#
loop_
_entity.id
_entity.type
_entity.pdbx_description
1 polymer ?
#
loop_
_entity_poly.entity_id
_entity_poly.type
_entity_poly.pdbx_seq_one_letter_code
_entity_poly.pdbx_strand_id
1 'polypeptide(L)'
;MITRVWHGWTTPANADAYENLLRTEIFQGIFEKNIPGFERIELFRRNAGEEVEFMTVMWFSSLESVKAFVGEDYEAAYVPAAARAVLKRFDARSQHYEAKIARSVGEAD
;
A
#
# COMPACT_ATOMS: atom_id res chain seq x y z
N MET A 1 5.99 2.83 -15.41
CA MET A 1 5.67 3.03 -13.97
C MET A 1 4.35 2.37 -13.64
N ILE A 2 4.33 1.53 -12.63
CA ILE A 2 3.14 0.82 -12.18
C ILE A 2 2.80 1.28 -10.76
N THR A 3 1.52 1.59 -10.50
CA THR A 3 1.04 1.80 -9.15
C THR A 3 0.27 0.57 -8.69
N ARG A 4 0.50 0.19 -7.44
CA ARG A 4 -0.18 -0.91 -6.77
C ARG A 4 -1.06 -0.32 -5.69
N VAL A 5 -2.37 -0.55 -5.78
CA VAL A 5 -3.37 0.04 -4.87
C VAL A 5 -4.06 -1.04 -4.06
N TRP A 6 -4.15 -0.82 -2.75
CA TRP A 6 -4.76 -1.78 -1.83
C TRP A 6 -5.53 -1.04 -0.75
N HIS A 7 -6.62 -1.63 -0.28
CA HIS A 7 -7.45 -1.06 0.77
C HIS A 7 -7.59 -2.00 1.95
N GLY A 8 -7.57 -1.42 3.15
CA GLY A 8 -7.89 -2.11 4.39
C GLY A 8 -8.75 -1.21 5.26
N TRP A 9 -9.52 -1.81 6.16
CA TRP A 9 -10.42 -1.09 7.06
C TRP A 9 -10.21 -1.52 8.49
N THR A 10 -10.28 -0.55 9.41
CA THR A 10 -10.23 -0.80 10.84
C THR A 10 -11.51 -0.29 11.50
N THR A 11 -11.72 -0.68 12.76
CA THR A 11 -12.63 0.05 13.62
C THR A 11 -12.01 1.42 13.94
N PRO A 12 -12.80 2.44 14.30
CA PRO A 12 -12.24 3.71 14.75
C PRO A 12 -11.22 3.55 15.90
N ALA A 13 -11.50 2.60 16.81
CA ALA A 13 -10.62 2.36 17.96
C ALA A 13 -9.22 1.85 17.56
N ASN A 14 -9.12 1.10 16.46
CA ASN A 14 -7.86 0.51 15.99
C ASN A 14 -7.14 1.36 14.94
N ALA A 15 -7.72 2.45 14.49
CA ALA A 15 -7.20 3.21 13.35
C ALA A 15 -5.79 3.77 13.60
N ASP A 16 -5.58 4.42 14.74
CA ASP A 16 -4.27 4.99 15.06
C ASP A 16 -3.22 3.91 15.29
N ALA A 17 -3.60 2.80 15.91
CA ALA A 17 -2.70 1.68 16.11
C ALA A 17 -2.25 1.08 14.78
N TYR A 18 -3.17 0.94 13.82
CA TYR A 18 -2.83 0.43 12.50
C TYR A 18 -1.92 1.39 11.73
N GLU A 19 -2.23 2.68 11.74
CA GLU A 19 -1.37 3.67 11.08
C GLU A 19 0.03 3.66 11.67
N ASN A 20 0.15 3.60 13.00
CA ASN A 20 1.44 3.55 13.67
C ASN A 20 2.21 2.27 13.32
N LEU A 21 1.53 1.14 13.25
CA LEU A 21 2.12 -0.14 12.86
C LEU A 21 2.71 -0.08 11.45
N LEU A 22 1.98 0.53 10.51
CA LEU A 22 2.47 0.71 9.15
C LEU A 22 3.71 1.59 9.13
N ARG A 23 3.66 2.71 9.83
CA ARG A 23 4.73 3.71 9.86
C ARG A 23 6.02 3.16 10.47
N THR A 24 5.92 2.41 11.55
CA THR A 24 7.09 2.01 12.35
C THR A 24 7.62 0.62 12.02
N GLU A 25 6.78 -0.29 11.51
CA GLU A 25 7.18 -1.68 11.31
C GLU A 25 6.98 -2.17 9.88
N ILE A 26 5.75 -2.05 9.34
CA ILE A 26 5.44 -2.69 8.06
C ILE A 26 6.15 -2.01 6.90
N PHE A 27 6.07 -0.69 6.80
CA PHE A 27 6.75 0.04 5.72
C PHE A 27 8.26 -0.09 5.85
N GLN A 28 8.77 -0.05 7.08
CA GLN A 28 10.20 -0.26 7.32
C GLN A 28 10.65 -1.64 6.85
N GLY A 29 9.87 -2.67 7.15
CA GLY A 29 10.15 -4.03 6.69
C GLY A 29 10.13 -4.16 5.17
N ILE A 30 9.24 -3.44 4.49
CA ILE A 30 9.20 -3.41 3.02
C ILE A 30 10.46 -2.73 2.47
N PHE A 31 10.86 -1.59 3.03
CA PHE A 31 12.09 -0.90 2.60
C PHE A 31 13.32 -1.79 2.76
N GLU A 32 13.39 -2.55 3.83
CA GLU A 32 14.52 -3.45 4.10
C GLU A 32 14.64 -4.61 3.12
N LYS A 33 13.59 -4.91 2.36
CA LYS A 33 13.63 -5.94 1.31
C LYS A 33 14.48 -5.52 0.11
N ASN A 34 14.78 -4.24 -0.04
CA ASN A 34 15.57 -3.70 -1.15
C ASN A 34 15.04 -4.16 -2.51
N ILE A 35 13.74 -3.98 -2.74
CA ILE A 35 13.07 -4.44 -3.95
C ILE A 35 13.53 -3.62 -5.15
N PRO A 36 14.11 -4.23 -6.19
CA PRO A 36 14.52 -3.49 -7.39
C PRO A 36 13.31 -2.82 -8.03
N GLY A 37 13.42 -1.52 -8.30
CA GLY A 37 12.36 -0.76 -8.96
C GLY A 37 11.22 -0.28 -8.07
N PHE A 38 11.24 -0.59 -6.78
CA PHE A 38 10.30 -0.01 -5.83
C PHE A 38 10.72 1.44 -5.56
N GLU A 39 9.81 2.41 -5.78
CA GLU A 39 10.19 3.82 -5.78
C GLU A 39 9.58 4.65 -4.66
N ARG A 40 8.33 4.35 -4.26
CA ARG A 40 7.69 5.09 -3.17
C ARG A 40 6.46 4.36 -2.67
N ILE A 41 6.05 4.70 -1.46
CA ILE A 41 4.82 4.21 -0.86
C ILE A 41 4.09 5.39 -0.23
N GLU A 42 2.77 5.41 -0.37
CA GLU A 42 1.92 6.44 0.19
C GLU A 42 0.78 5.77 0.95
N LEU A 43 0.41 6.37 2.08
CA LEU A 43 -0.71 5.91 2.88
C LEU A 43 -1.73 7.03 2.97
N PHE A 44 -2.98 6.70 2.66
CA PHE A 44 -4.12 7.61 2.78
C PHE A 44 -5.14 6.99 3.71
N ARG A 45 -5.83 7.83 4.45
CA ARG A 45 -6.83 7.36 5.40
C ARG A 45 -8.03 8.31 5.39
N ARG A 46 -9.24 7.76 5.56
CA ARG A 46 -10.44 8.57 5.73
C ARG A 46 -11.43 7.90 6.67
N ASN A 47 -12.23 8.71 7.37
CA ASN A 47 -13.33 8.21 8.16
C ASN A 47 -14.45 7.78 7.23
N ALA A 48 -14.98 6.59 7.42
CA ALA A 48 -16.04 6.00 6.60
C ALA A 48 -17.18 5.48 7.50
N GLY A 49 -17.70 6.36 8.37
CA GLY A 49 -18.75 6.01 9.31
C GLY A 49 -18.23 5.17 10.48
N GLU A 50 -18.65 3.93 10.56
CA GLU A 50 -18.23 3.02 11.63
C GLU A 50 -16.87 2.38 11.38
N GLU A 51 -16.26 2.69 10.24
CA GLU A 51 -14.94 2.17 9.86
C GLU A 51 -14.02 3.32 9.51
N VAL A 52 -12.72 3.05 9.58
CA VAL A 52 -11.70 3.94 9.00
C VAL A 52 -11.07 3.18 7.84
N GLU A 53 -11.09 3.79 6.67
CA GLU A 53 -10.51 3.21 5.46
C GLU A 53 -9.07 3.67 5.29
N PHE A 54 -8.20 2.73 4.96
CA PHE A 54 -6.81 2.99 4.61
C PHE A 54 -6.57 2.56 3.18
N MET A 55 -5.90 3.41 2.41
CA MET A 55 -5.48 3.08 1.06
C MET A 55 -3.98 3.20 0.97
N THR A 56 -3.32 2.14 0.54
CA THR A 56 -1.88 2.13 0.31
C THR A 56 -1.62 2.16 -1.18
N VAL A 57 -0.75 3.08 -1.61
CA VAL A 57 -0.34 3.20 -3.01
C VAL A 57 1.17 3.02 -3.07
N MET A 58 1.62 1.99 -3.79
CA MET A 58 3.04 1.72 -4.01
C MET A 58 3.38 1.97 -5.47
N TRP A 59 4.55 2.55 -5.72
CA TRP A 59 5.02 2.89 -7.05
C TRP A 59 6.22 2.02 -7.41
N PHE A 60 6.13 1.36 -8.57
CA PHE A 60 7.18 0.46 -9.07
C PHE A 60 7.55 0.86 -10.50
N SER A 61 8.81 0.64 -10.87
CA SER A 61 9.26 0.94 -12.24
C SER A 61 8.63 0.02 -13.28
N SER A 62 8.23 -1.20 -12.89
CA SER A 62 7.69 -2.20 -13.82
C SER A 62 6.88 -3.26 -13.08
N LEU A 63 6.15 -4.06 -13.83
CA LEU A 63 5.42 -5.21 -13.27
C LEU A 63 6.39 -6.27 -12.73
N GLU A 64 7.56 -6.41 -13.35
CA GLU A 64 8.58 -7.34 -12.84
C GLU A 64 9.04 -6.97 -11.43
N SER A 65 9.11 -5.68 -11.14
CA SER A 65 9.41 -5.17 -9.81
C SER A 65 8.33 -5.56 -8.81
N VAL A 66 7.06 -5.50 -9.20
CA VAL A 66 5.94 -5.94 -8.36
C VAL A 66 6.08 -7.44 -8.04
N LYS A 67 6.41 -8.25 -9.05
CA LYS A 67 6.61 -9.69 -8.87
C LYS A 67 7.80 -9.98 -7.96
N ALA A 68 8.84 -9.18 -8.02
CA ALA A 68 9.97 -9.30 -7.10
C ALA A 68 9.56 -9.07 -5.65
N PHE A 69 8.54 -8.24 -5.42
CA PHE A 69 8.00 -7.98 -4.09
C PHE A 69 7.10 -9.13 -3.59
N VAL A 70 6.15 -9.59 -4.40
CA VAL A 70 5.08 -10.48 -3.94
C VAL A 70 4.99 -11.82 -4.66
N GLY A 71 5.82 -12.06 -5.68
CA GLY A 71 5.82 -13.31 -6.43
C GLY A 71 4.95 -13.29 -7.67
N GLU A 72 4.80 -14.46 -8.31
CA GLU A 72 4.09 -14.57 -9.59
C GLU A 72 2.60 -14.25 -9.48
N ASP A 73 1.95 -14.60 -8.37
CA ASP A 73 0.58 -14.19 -8.11
C ASP A 73 0.60 -12.75 -7.56
N TYR A 74 1.01 -11.84 -8.40
CA TYR A 74 1.37 -10.47 -8.00
C TYR A 74 0.19 -9.64 -7.50
N GLU A 75 -1.05 -10.04 -7.79
CA GLU A 75 -2.23 -9.34 -7.27
C GLU A 75 -2.57 -9.75 -5.84
N ALA A 76 -2.05 -10.87 -5.35
CA ALA A 76 -2.31 -11.29 -3.98
C ALA A 76 -1.85 -10.22 -2.99
N ALA A 77 -2.69 -9.92 -2.01
CA ALA A 77 -2.37 -8.88 -1.03
C ALA A 77 -1.20 -9.28 -0.15
N TYR A 78 -0.39 -8.28 0.23
CA TYR A 78 0.69 -8.45 1.20
C TYR A 78 0.18 -7.95 2.55
N VAL A 79 -0.26 -8.86 3.40
CA VAL A 79 -0.83 -8.49 4.71
C VAL A 79 -0.16 -9.30 5.81
N PRO A 80 0.90 -8.76 6.44
CA PRO A 80 1.57 -9.44 7.53
C PRO A 80 0.64 -9.75 8.70
N ALA A 81 0.98 -10.75 9.52
CA ALA A 81 0.16 -11.18 10.63
C ALA A 81 -0.17 -10.04 11.61
N ALA A 82 0.79 -9.15 11.87
CA ALA A 82 0.58 -8.01 12.76
C ALA A 82 -0.51 -7.07 12.22
N ALA A 83 -0.57 -6.87 10.90
CA ALA A 83 -1.61 -6.05 10.28
C ALA A 83 -2.97 -6.74 10.35
N ARG A 84 -3.01 -8.04 10.08
CA ARG A 84 -4.26 -8.83 10.17
C ARG A 84 -4.89 -8.75 11.55
N ALA A 85 -4.08 -8.67 12.59
CA ALA A 85 -4.56 -8.64 13.97
C ALA A 85 -5.37 -7.38 14.30
N VAL A 86 -5.13 -6.27 13.60
CA VAL A 86 -5.80 -4.99 13.86
C VAL A 86 -6.77 -4.56 12.75
N LEU A 87 -6.70 -5.20 11.58
CA LEU A 87 -7.63 -4.93 10.49
C LEU A 87 -8.98 -5.62 10.72
N LYS A 88 -10.05 -4.93 10.43
CA LYS A 88 -11.41 -5.49 10.46
C LYS A 88 -11.67 -6.30 9.20
N ARG A 89 -11.25 -5.77 8.06
CA ARG A 89 -11.35 -6.41 6.75
C ARG A 89 -10.35 -5.76 5.80
N PHE A 90 -10.08 -6.38 4.68
CA PHE A 90 -9.14 -5.86 3.70
C PHE A 90 -9.35 -6.53 2.35
N ASP A 91 -8.86 -5.88 1.28
CA ASP A 91 -8.89 -6.45 -0.06
C ASP A 91 -7.95 -7.66 -0.12
N ALA A 92 -8.45 -8.79 -0.59
CA ALA A 92 -7.62 -9.99 -0.77
C ALA A 92 -6.65 -9.81 -1.94
N ARG A 93 -6.95 -8.91 -2.87
CA ARG A 93 -6.14 -8.66 -4.06
C ARG A 93 -5.93 -7.17 -4.25
N SER A 94 -4.74 -6.81 -4.72
CA SER A 94 -4.40 -5.41 -5.06
C SER A 94 -4.69 -5.16 -6.53
N GLN A 95 -5.00 -3.89 -6.87
CA GLN A 95 -5.15 -3.46 -8.25
C GLN A 95 -3.85 -2.80 -8.73
N HIS A 96 -3.53 -2.99 -10.00
CA HIS A 96 -2.34 -2.40 -10.60
C HIS A 96 -2.75 -1.51 -11.77
N TYR A 97 -2.13 -0.34 -11.84
CA TYR A 97 -2.42 0.66 -12.87
C TYR A 97 -1.12 1.13 -13.51
N GLU A 98 -1.16 1.35 -14.81
CA GLU A 98 -0.07 2.06 -15.48
C GLU A 98 -0.21 3.54 -15.17
N ALA A 99 0.85 4.16 -14.64
CA ALA A 99 0.85 5.59 -14.38
C ALA A 99 1.07 6.32 -15.72
N LYS A 100 0.08 7.07 -16.15
CA LYS A 100 0.13 7.76 -17.44
C LYS A 100 0.53 9.21 -17.34
N ILE A 101 0.06 9.90 -16.29
CA ILE A 101 0.38 11.30 -16.06
C ILE A 101 0.57 11.51 -14.56
N ALA A 102 1.69 12.09 -14.18
CA ALA A 102 1.94 12.53 -12.80
C ALA A 102 2.73 13.83 -12.89
N ARG A 103 2.12 14.92 -12.45
CA ARG A 103 2.70 16.25 -12.54
C ARG A 103 2.43 17.04 -11.28
N SER A 104 3.38 17.89 -10.90
CA SER A 104 3.19 18.88 -9.85
C SER A 104 2.74 20.20 -10.45
N VAL A 105 2.03 21.01 -9.66
CA VAL A 105 1.64 22.35 -10.07
C VAL A 105 2.91 23.16 -10.36
N GLY A 106 2.92 23.83 -11.52
CA GLY A 106 4.08 24.64 -11.93
C GLY A 106 5.14 23.90 -12.71
N GLU A 107 5.05 22.56 -12.87
CA GLU A 107 5.97 21.83 -13.72
C GLU A 107 5.68 22.10 -15.19
N ALA A 108 6.74 22.29 -15.97
CA ALA A 108 6.64 22.38 -17.43
C ALA A 108 6.54 20.97 -18.02
N ASP A 109 5.87 20.88 -19.15
CA ASP A 109 5.80 19.61 -19.89
C ASP A 109 7.09 19.29 -20.62
#